data_05a7ca861ccbe84fd0058d68962917a5
#
_entry.id   05a7ca861ccbe84fd0058d68962917a5
#
_cell.length_a   1.000
_cell.length_b   1.000
_cell.length_c   1.000
_cell.angle_alpha   90.00
_cell.angle_beta   90.00
_cell.angle_gamma   90.00
#
_symmetry.space_group_name_H-M   'P 1'
#
loop_
_entity.id
_entity.type
_entity.pdbx_description
1 polymer ?
#
loop_
_entity_poly.entity_id
_entity_poly.type
_entity_poly.pdbx_seq_one_letter_code
_entity_poly.pdbx_strand_id
1 'polypeptide(L)'
;MATPLFTVEIGLASATSYFTLDLTQLSPATSPAVDAPLGDDQGYAWTDISDYVMEGLTFRRGSTRSQGPFWRYEAGSASFELDNLDGRFDPLNLSGPYVSAGVSEIRPNLPVRISAVIGSTTETLWVGVVDTLDLDYTSATWSTVKVTCVDGVAFLQAADLPELTTAVGAGDTAAARITRILDRVGWPAAQRDLDPVTANTMQASTLAAAAWADILLTADSDAGYVWMDRTGKLVYRTRGAIAALPSLTFSSSTTTTGKDYVGITITRDVGQVFNSVMLARANSRAVFVEDQTAQATIGQVRGFSRSDLICETDDQVSDVASWILGVFAGLVTRVEEIVLQPPADTDLLASADWWELLRLELGTVVRVVHATPDGRDVDVTAVVRGLEWQAGVRSFGLKVSLQTQNPNYTMFILDDAVRGVLAGTDGVTTYAGTALAVAASRS
;
A
#
# COMPACT_ATOMS: atom_id res chain seq x y z
N MET A 1 25.97 3.38 19.73
CA MET A 1 25.25 2.76 18.60
C MET A 1 24.15 3.72 18.18
N ALA A 2 23.91 3.91 16.90
CA ALA A 2 23.11 5.02 16.43
C ALA A 2 21.62 4.64 16.36
N THR A 3 20.77 5.41 17.01
CA THR A 3 19.33 5.47 16.73
C THR A 3 19.14 5.92 15.28
N PRO A 4 18.09 5.42 14.56
CA PRO A 4 17.79 5.95 13.25
C PRO A 4 17.53 7.45 13.33
N LEU A 5 18.22 8.21 12.50
CA LEU A 5 17.97 9.63 12.29
C LEU A 5 17.00 9.75 11.11
N PHE A 6 15.86 10.38 11.31
CA PHE A 6 14.94 10.65 10.24
C PHE A 6 15.34 11.93 9.53
N THR A 7 15.38 11.88 8.20
CA THR A 7 15.68 13.03 7.35
C THR A 7 14.48 13.37 6.49
N VAL A 8 14.25 14.66 6.28
CA VAL A 8 13.23 15.20 5.37
C VAL A 8 13.96 16.00 4.31
N GLU A 9 13.71 15.65 3.07
CA GLU A 9 14.35 16.28 1.91
C GLU A 9 13.28 16.81 0.96
N ILE A 10 13.53 17.95 0.35
CA ILE A 10 12.71 18.51 -0.73
C ILE A 10 13.46 18.43 -2.06
N GLY A 11 12.73 18.08 -3.12
CA GLY A 11 13.26 17.98 -4.46
C GLY A 11 13.16 19.33 -5.17
N LEU A 12 14.26 20.09 -5.21
CA LEU A 12 14.32 21.33 -5.97
C LEU A 12 14.63 21.04 -7.45
N ALA A 13 14.18 21.89 -8.36
CA ALA A 13 14.50 21.76 -9.77
C ALA A 13 16.03 21.84 -9.94
N SER A 14 16.65 20.80 -10.55
CA SER A 14 18.05 20.92 -10.90
C SER A 14 18.20 22.02 -11.97
N ALA A 15 19.25 22.83 -11.89
CA ALA A 15 19.50 23.94 -12.82
C ALA A 15 19.58 23.52 -14.30
N THR A 16 19.55 22.22 -14.59
CA THR A 16 19.55 21.63 -15.94
C THR A 16 18.18 21.24 -16.46
N SER A 17 17.12 21.35 -15.64
CA SER A 17 15.74 20.94 -15.98
C SER A 17 14.82 22.12 -16.30
N TYR A 18 15.33 23.19 -16.93
CA TYR A 18 14.41 24.16 -17.51
C TYR A 18 13.78 23.55 -18.76
N PHE A 19 12.47 23.37 -18.72
CA PHE A 19 11.68 23.11 -19.90
C PHE A 19 11.84 24.27 -20.84
N THR A 20 12.69 24.10 -21.85
CA THR A 20 12.76 25.03 -22.98
C THR A 20 11.60 24.66 -23.90
N LEU A 21 10.55 25.49 -23.91
CA LEU A 21 9.45 25.37 -24.84
C LEU A 21 10.01 25.65 -26.25
N ASP A 22 10.42 24.63 -26.98
CA ASP A 22 10.72 24.72 -28.38
C ASP A 22 9.39 24.81 -29.16
N LEU A 23 8.97 26.05 -29.44
CA LEU A 23 7.73 26.34 -30.16
C LEU A 23 7.72 25.80 -31.61
N THR A 24 8.84 25.24 -32.09
CA THR A 24 8.92 24.64 -33.42
C THR A 24 8.49 23.19 -33.48
N GLN A 25 8.24 22.54 -32.33
CA GLN A 25 7.82 21.15 -32.21
C GLN A 25 6.46 20.96 -31.55
N LEU A 26 5.50 21.83 -31.77
CA LEU A 26 4.10 21.58 -31.42
C LEU A 26 3.51 20.59 -32.43
N SER A 27 3.85 19.31 -32.28
CA SER A 27 3.12 18.21 -32.89
C SER A 27 1.89 17.86 -32.04
N PRO A 28 0.69 17.82 -32.60
CA PRO A 28 -0.53 17.56 -31.80
C PRO A 28 -0.64 16.14 -31.23
N ALA A 29 0.40 15.33 -31.33
CA ALA A 29 0.43 13.93 -30.89
C ALA A 29 1.19 13.69 -29.56
N THR A 30 1.80 14.70 -28.98
CA THR A 30 2.43 14.58 -27.66
C THR A 30 1.83 15.63 -26.75
N SER A 31 0.81 15.26 -25.98
CA SER A 31 0.55 15.96 -24.72
C SER A 31 1.90 16.04 -24.01
N PRO A 32 2.31 17.21 -23.46
CA PRO A 32 3.45 17.24 -22.58
C PRO A 32 3.18 16.19 -21.51
N ALA A 33 4.07 15.21 -21.39
CA ALA A 33 4.05 14.33 -20.25
C ALA A 33 4.03 15.26 -19.04
N VAL A 34 2.97 15.21 -18.28
CA VAL A 34 2.99 15.80 -16.94
C VAL A 34 4.04 14.95 -16.26
N ASP A 35 5.24 15.51 -16.05
CA ASP A 35 6.28 14.84 -15.31
C ASP A 35 5.62 14.43 -13.98
N ALA A 36 5.29 13.15 -13.88
CA ALA A 36 4.75 12.62 -12.64
C ALA A 36 5.88 12.77 -11.60
N PRO A 37 5.72 13.62 -10.59
CA PRO A 37 6.84 14.09 -9.77
C PRO A 37 7.29 13.07 -8.71
N LEU A 38 6.94 11.81 -8.87
CA LEU A 38 7.05 10.82 -7.81
C LEU A 38 8.04 9.72 -8.18
N GLY A 39 9.20 9.78 -7.61
CA GLY A 39 10.22 8.74 -7.68
C GLY A 39 11.57 9.28 -7.28
N ASP A 40 12.32 8.45 -6.58
CA ASP A 40 13.63 8.77 -6.03
C ASP A 40 14.66 9.17 -7.13
N ASP A 41 14.42 8.79 -8.40
CA ASP A 41 15.35 8.92 -9.53
C ASP A 41 14.99 10.03 -10.54
N GLN A 42 14.10 10.97 -10.20
CA GLN A 42 13.54 11.93 -11.19
C GLN A 42 14.44 13.16 -11.49
N GLY A 43 15.71 13.11 -11.14
CA GLY A 43 16.66 14.18 -11.47
C GLY A 43 16.48 15.48 -10.64
N TYR A 44 15.79 15.39 -9.51
CA TYR A 44 15.72 16.48 -8.54
C TYR A 44 17.05 16.64 -7.78
N ALA A 45 17.38 17.87 -7.45
CA ALA A 45 18.39 18.17 -6.46
C ALA A 45 17.74 18.06 -5.07
N TRP A 46 17.91 16.91 -4.42
CA TRP A 46 17.39 16.69 -3.08
C TRP A 46 18.14 17.56 -2.06
N THR A 47 17.40 18.38 -1.35
CA THR A 47 17.92 19.30 -0.34
C THR A 47 17.38 18.88 1.01
N ASP A 48 18.30 18.58 1.94
CA ASP A 48 17.99 18.24 3.30
C ASP A 48 17.49 19.48 4.06
N ILE A 49 16.28 19.35 4.64
CA ILE A 49 15.64 20.39 5.45
C ILE A 49 15.39 19.90 6.88
N SER A 50 16.00 18.79 7.29
CA SER A 50 15.74 18.14 8.59
C SER A 50 16.01 19.06 9.78
N ASP A 51 17.00 19.92 9.69
CA ASP A 51 17.35 20.88 10.74
C ASP A 51 16.23 21.91 11.04
N TYR A 52 15.29 22.07 10.08
CA TYR A 52 14.15 22.99 10.22
C TYR A 52 12.87 22.25 10.64
N VAL A 53 12.87 20.92 10.61
CA VAL A 53 11.70 20.12 11.02
C VAL A 53 11.59 20.18 12.53
N MET A 54 10.47 20.73 12.99
CA MET A 54 10.10 20.76 14.40
C MET A 54 9.61 19.38 14.85
N GLU A 55 9.32 19.21 16.13
CA GLU A 55 8.75 17.96 16.62
C GLU A 55 7.41 17.64 15.94
N GLY A 56 7.16 16.34 15.69
CA GLY A 56 5.86 15.88 15.20
C GLY A 56 5.82 15.42 13.74
N LEU A 57 6.97 15.01 13.18
CA LEU A 57 6.97 14.31 11.88
C LEU A 57 6.13 13.04 11.97
N THR A 58 5.07 12.97 11.16
CA THR A 58 4.23 11.79 11.02
C THR A 58 4.09 11.46 9.53
N PHE A 59 4.13 10.18 9.20
CA PHE A 59 3.83 9.74 7.84
C PHE A 59 3.22 8.35 7.84
N ARG A 60 2.34 8.11 6.88
CA ARG A 60 1.63 6.85 6.77
C ARG A 60 1.51 6.41 5.31
N ARG A 61 1.44 5.08 5.12
CA ARG A 61 1.12 4.41 3.84
C ARG A 61 0.14 3.27 4.09
N GLY A 62 -0.70 2.98 3.12
CA GLY A 62 -1.63 1.87 3.19
C GLY A 62 -2.95 2.23 3.86
N SER A 63 -3.68 1.23 4.33
CA SER A 63 -5.01 1.35 4.91
C SER A 63 -5.01 0.98 6.39
N THR A 64 -5.69 1.76 7.21
CA THR A 64 -5.81 1.51 8.64
C THR A 64 -6.92 0.51 8.98
N ARG A 65 -7.91 0.32 8.11
CA ARG A 65 -9.04 -0.60 8.35
C ARG A 65 -9.45 -1.36 7.10
N SER A 66 -9.78 -2.65 7.28
CA SER A 66 -10.46 -3.45 6.27
C SER A 66 -11.97 -3.27 6.37
N GLN A 67 -12.59 -2.82 5.29
CA GLN A 67 -14.05 -2.69 5.20
C GLN A 67 -14.63 -3.62 4.13
N GLY A 68 -14.12 -4.83 4.01
CA GLY A 68 -14.61 -5.78 3.02
C GLY A 68 -13.53 -6.73 2.54
N PRO A 69 -13.86 -7.62 1.60
CA PRO A 69 -12.91 -8.59 1.07
C PRO A 69 -11.85 -7.96 0.17
N PHE A 70 -12.16 -6.82 -0.47
CA PHE A 70 -11.22 -6.11 -1.32
C PHE A 70 -10.45 -5.05 -0.53
N TRP A 71 -9.15 -5.00 -0.76
CA TRP A 71 -8.31 -4.02 -0.08
C TRP A 71 -8.51 -2.64 -0.69
N ARG A 72 -8.57 -1.65 0.19
CA ARG A 72 -8.64 -0.24 -0.18
C ARG A 72 -7.43 0.45 0.40
N TYR A 73 -6.50 0.78 -0.47
CA TYR A 73 -5.37 1.61 -0.12
C TYR A 73 -5.77 3.06 -0.29
N GLU A 74 -5.62 3.81 0.78
CA GLU A 74 -5.81 5.25 0.80
C GLU A 74 -4.51 5.93 0.37
N ALA A 75 -4.61 7.18 -0.08
CA ALA A 75 -3.43 7.98 -0.35
C ALA A 75 -2.55 8.07 0.91
N GLY A 76 -1.29 7.75 0.77
CA GLY A 76 -0.31 7.95 1.82
C GLY A 76 -0.20 9.44 2.13
N SER A 77 0.08 9.78 3.38
CA SER A 77 0.22 11.17 3.81
C SER A 77 1.41 11.34 4.71
N ALA A 78 2.00 12.53 4.68
CA ALA A 78 2.99 12.96 5.64
C ALA A 78 2.65 14.36 6.15
N SER A 79 3.00 14.66 7.40
CA SER A 79 2.80 15.98 8.00
C SER A 79 3.95 16.29 8.94
N PHE A 80 4.46 17.50 8.82
CA PHE A 80 5.50 18.05 9.68
C PHE A 80 5.40 19.58 9.72
N GLU A 81 6.02 20.17 10.72
CA GLU A 81 6.09 21.61 10.89
C GLU A 81 7.54 22.09 10.74
N LEU A 82 7.73 23.17 10.01
CA LEU A 82 9.03 23.76 9.74
C LEU A 82 9.20 25.08 10.51
N ASP A 83 10.36 25.24 11.12
CA ASP A 83 10.82 26.55 11.57
C ASP A 83 11.05 27.45 10.34
N ASN A 84 10.38 28.60 10.33
CA ASN A 84 10.44 29.56 9.23
C ASN A 84 10.82 30.96 9.70
N LEU A 85 11.63 31.06 10.75
CA LEU A 85 12.04 32.35 11.31
C LEU A 85 12.71 33.29 10.32
N ASP A 86 13.44 32.76 9.35
CA ASP A 86 14.11 33.52 8.29
C ASP A 86 13.28 33.63 7.01
N GLY A 87 12.06 33.10 6.99
CA GLY A 87 11.14 33.19 5.87
C GLY A 87 11.56 32.35 4.66
N ARG A 88 12.46 31.36 4.82
CA ARG A 88 12.97 30.55 3.69
C ARG A 88 11.91 29.66 3.06
N PHE A 89 10.92 29.22 3.83
CA PHE A 89 9.81 28.36 3.36
C PHE A 89 8.55 29.17 3.02
N ASP A 90 8.64 30.49 2.99
CA ASP A 90 7.53 31.34 2.56
C ASP A 90 7.51 31.42 1.01
N PRO A 91 6.45 30.96 0.34
CA PRO A 91 6.32 31.06 -1.12
C PRO A 91 6.37 32.50 -1.64
N LEU A 92 6.04 33.48 -0.79
CA LEU A 92 6.04 34.91 -1.15
C LEU A 92 7.40 35.58 -0.96
N ASN A 93 8.33 34.92 -0.29
CA ASN A 93 9.69 35.43 -0.09
C ASN A 93 10.56 35.17 -1.32
N LEU A 94 10.56 36.10 -2.26
CA LEU A 94 11.36 35.98 -3.49
C LEU A 94 12.85 36.30 -3.29
N SER A 95 13.29 36.55 -2.05
CA SER A 95 14.70 36.76 -1.67
C SER A 95 15.26 35.57 -0.89
N GLY A 96 14.46 34.53 -0.68
CA GLY A 96 14.83 33.32 0.07
C GLY A 96 15.83 32.43 -0.68
N PRO A 97 16.39 31.41 0.00
CA PRO A 97 17.38 30.51 -0.59
C PRO A 97 16.78 29.53 -1.63
N TYR A 98 15.46 29.35 -1.62
CA TYR A 98 14.76 28.45 -2.53
C TYR A 98 14.03 29.21 -3.66
N VAL A 99 14.71 30.23 -4.21
CA VAL A 99 14.20 31.03 -5.33
C VAL A 99 15.09 30.79 -6.56
N SER A 100 14.48 30.39 -7.66
CA SER A 100 15.16 30.21 -8.94
C SER A 100 14.50 31.09 -9.99
N ALA A 101 15.31 31.85 -10.74
CA ALA A 101 14.84 32.76 -11.77
C ALA A 101 13.74 33.75 -11.33
N GLY A 102 13.75 34.17 -10.03
CA GLY A 102 12.76 35.07 -9.45
C GLY A 102 11.42 34.41 -9.10
N VAL A 103 11.36 33.10 -9.09
CA VAL A 103 10.18 32.30 -8.71
C VAL A 103 10.55 31.43 -7.51
N SER A 104 9.68 31.39 -6.50
CA SER A 104 9.85 30.47 -5.37
C SER A 104 9.62 29.03 -5.81
N GLU A 105 10.54 28.13 -5.44
CA GLU A 105 10.38 26.69 -5.62
C GLU A 105 9.52 26.06 -4.52
N ILE A 106 9.29 26.81 -3.41
CA ILE A 106 8.38 26.38 -2.33
C ILE A 106 6.94 26.55 -2.79
N ARG A 107 6.29 25.44 -3.15
CA ARG A 107 4.96 25.44 -3.76
C ARG A 107 4.27 24.09 -3.59
N PRO A 108 2.95 24.00 -3.76
CA PRO A 108 2.28 22.71 -3.93
C PRO A 108 2.91 21.86 -5.05
N ASN A 109 2.85 20.56 -4.92
CA ASN A 109 3.50 19.56 -5.78
C ASN A 109 5.05 19.59 -5.73
N LEU A 110 5.67 20.25 -4.73
CA LEU A 110 7.09 20.10 -4.48
C LEU A 110 7.37 18.68 -3.98
N PRO A 111 8.29 17.92 -4.60
CA PRO A 111 8.63 16.58 -4.14
C PRO A 111 9.21 16.57 -2.73
N VAL A 112 8.81 15.58 -1.93
CA VAL A 112 9.27 15.35 -0.56
C VAL A 112 9.66 13.90 -0.39
N ARG A 113 10.82 13.67 0.22
CA ARG A 113 11.32 12.35 0.60
C ARG A 113 11.60 12.32 2.09
N ILE A 114 11.12 11.27 2.75
CA ILE A 114 11.43 10.99 4.15
C ILE A 114 12.24 9.71 4.20
N SER A 115 13.42 9.78 4.81
CA SER A 115 14.36 8.67 4.92
C SER A 115 14.79 8.46 6.36
N ALA A 116 15.29 7.26 6.66
CA ALA A 116 15.97 6.97 7.92
C ALA A 116 17.44 6.67 7.65
N VAL A 117 18.30 7.24 8.47
CA VAL A 117 19.76 7.05 8.39
C VAL A 117 20.23 6.33 9.63
N ILE A 118 20.93 5.21 9.46
CA ILE A 118 21.62 4.49 10.54
C ILE A 118 23.09 4.27 10.11
N GLY A 119 24.01 4.95 10.78
CA GLY A 119 25.42 4.93 10.39
C GLY A 119 25.61 5.55 9.02
N SER A 120 26.08 4.79 8.05
CA SER A 120 26.31 5.24 6.66
C SER A 120 25.22 4.78 5.68
N THR A 121 24.18 4.11 6.15
CA THR A 121 23.11 3.57 5.29
C THR A 121 21.87 4.43 5.44
N THR A 122 21.30 4.81 4.29
CA THR A 122 20.05 5.55 4.19
C THR A 122 18.98 4.66 3.58
N GLU A 123 17.80 4.67 4.15
CA GLU A 123 16.64 3.94 3.64
C GLU A 123 15.46 4.89 3.46
N THR A 124 14.94 4.98 2.26
CA THR A 124 13.75 5.77 1.96
C THR A 124 12.53 5.07 2.57
N LEU A 125 11.71 5.82 3.30
CA LEU A 125 10.53 5.33 3.99
C LEU A 125 9.23 5.83 3.36
N TRP A 126 9.27 7.02 2.79
CA TRP A 126 8.11 7.65 2.19
C TRP A 126 8.53 8.67 1.12
N VAL A 127 7.79 8.69 0.02
CA VAL A 127 7.95 9.68 -1.05
C VAL A 127 6.58 10.19 -1.48
N GLY A 128 6.48 11.48 -1.68
CA GLY A 128 5.28 12.14 -2.17
C GLY A 128 5.54 13.57 -2.56
N VAL A 129 4.48 14.38 -2.53
CA VAL A 129 4.55 15.81 -2.84
C VAL A 129 3.83 16.63 -1.79
N VAL A 130 4.23 17.88 -1.69
CA VAL A 130 3.51 18.88 -0.87
C VAL A 130 2.10 19.06 -1.45
N ASP A 131 1.10 18.85 -0.62
CA ASP A 131 -0.31 19.16 -0.90
C ASP A 131 -0.62 20.57 -0.43
N THR A 132 -0.36 20.85 0.85
CA THR A 132 -0.62 22.18 1.44
C THR A 132 0.57 22.72 2.23
N LEU A 133 0.68 24.04 2.22
CA LEU A 133 1.63 24.83 3.00
C LEU A 133 0.81 25.85 3.83
N ASP A 134 0.65 25.60 5.10
CA ASP A 134 -0.05 26.51 6.00
C ASP A 134 0.98 27.37 6.74
N LEU A 135 1.03 28.66 6.41
CA LEU A 135 1.95 29.63 6.99
C LEU A 135 1.33 30.23 8.26
N ASP A 136 2.02 30.13 9.37
CA ASP A 136 1.62 30.76 10.62
C ASP A 136 2.64 31.86 11.01
N TYR A 137 2.12 33.07 11.10
CA TYR A 137 2.87 34.25 11.52
C TYR A 137 2.39 34.65 12.92
N THR A 138 2.78 33.92 13.96
CA THR A 138 2.37 34.16 15.34
C THR A 138 2.85 35.55 15.83
N SER A 139 4.00 36.04 15.34
CA SER A 139 4.51 37.39 15.62
C SER A 139 5.46 37.82 14.49
N ALA A 140 5.93 39.06 14.57
CA ALA A 140 6.95 39.57 13.64
C ALA A 140 8.31 38.84 13.75
N THR A 141 8.52 38.05 14.79
CA THR A 141 9.75 37.31 15.06
C THR A 141 9.57 35.84 15.21
N TRP A 142 8.36 35.30 14.93
CA TRP A 142 8.06 33.87 15.01
C TRP A 142 7.13 33.48 13.88
N SER A 143 7.63 32.61 13.01
CA SER A 143 6.89 32.05 11.89
C SER A 143 7.19 30.56 11.75
N THR A 144 6.15 29.77 11.52
CA THR A 144 6.25 28.35 11.18
C THR A 144 5.47 28.03 9.91
N VAL A 145 5.80 26.93 9.27
CA VAL A 145 5.06 26.40 8.12
C VAL A 145 4.67 24.97 8.41
N LYS A 146 3.37 24.72 8.49
CA LYS A 146 2.87 23.35 8.53
C LYS A 146 2.76 22.82 7.11
N VAL A 147 3.43 21.71 6.86
CA VAL A 147 3.47 21.04 5.57
C VAL A 147 2.64 19.78 5.65
N THR A 148 1.69 19.62 4.74
CA THR A 148 0.97 18.37 4.52
C THR A 148 1.33 17.84 3.15
N CYS A 149 1.68 16.56 3.08
CA CYS A 149 2.11 15.89 1.86
C CYS A 149 1.22 14.69 1.56
N VAL A 150 1.13 14.33 0.28
CA VAL A 150 0.39 13.16 -0.21
C VAL A 150 1.25 12.36 -1.18
N ASP A 151 1.01 11.06 -1.27
CA ASP A 151 1.70 10.18 -2.22
C ASP A 151 1.03 10.16 -3.60
N GLY A 152 1.52 9.32 -4.50
CA GLY A 152 1.05 9.21 -5.87
C GLY A 152 -0.38 8.72 -6.06
N VAL A 153 -0.97 8.09 -5.04
CA VAL A 153 -2.39 7.72 -5.09
C VAL A 153 -3.26 8.96 -5.21
N ALA A 154 -2.93 10.04 -4.49
CA ALA A 154 -3.68 11.30 -4.59
C ALA A 154 -3.66 11.87 -6.02
N PHE A 155 -2.51 11.80 -6.69
CA PHE A 155 -2.38 12.19 -8.09
C PHE A 155 -3.28 11.34 -9.01
N LEU A 156 -3.27 10.01 -8.85
CA LEU A 156 -4.10 9.10 -9.64
C LEU A 156 -5.61 9.26 -9.34
N GLN A 157 -5.97 9.65 -8.11
CA GLN A 157 -7.34 9.99 -7.74
C GLN A 157 -7.82 11.28 -8.40
N ALA A 158 -6.94 12.26 -8.57
CA ALA A 158 -7.26 13.53 -9.23
C ALA A 158 -7.22 13.44 -10.76
N ALA A 159 -6.61 12.39 -11.33
CA ALA A 159 -6.48 12.18 -12.77
C ALA A 159 -7.80 11.68 -13.37
N ASP A 160 -8.69 12.62 -13.71
CA ASP A 160 -9.95 12.36 -14.37
C ASP A 160 -9.79 12.52 -15.89
N LEU A 161 -9.78 11.39 -16.60
CA LEU A 161 -9.57 11.35 -18.04
C LEU A 161 -10.90 11.18 -18.77
N PRO A 162 -11.07 11.80 -19.96
CA PRO A 162 -12.26 11.60 -20.77
C PRO A 162 -12.48 10.12 -21.09
N GLU A 163 -13.74 9.68 -21.06
CA GLU A 163 -14.12 8.34 -21.49
C GLU A 163 -13.65 8.08 -22.94
N LEU A 164 -13.14 6.87 -23.19
CA LEU A 164 -12.78 6.47 -24.55
C LEU A 164 -14.05 6.21 -25.38
N THR A 165 -14.04 6.69 -26.61
CA THR A 165 -15.16 6.47 -27.56
C THR A 165 -15.32 5.00 -27.96
N THR A 166 -14.27 4.19 -27.81
CA THR A 166 -14.27 2.76 -28.10
C THR A 166 -13.68 2.02 -26.91
N ALA A 167 -14.37 0.95 -26.49
CA ALA A 167 -13.85 0.09 -25.44
C ALA A 167 -12.57 -0.62 -25.87
N VAL A 168 -11.59 -0.70 -24.99
CA VAL A 168 -10.25 -1.24 -25.22
C VAL A 168 -9.89 -2.33 -24.21
N GLY A 169 -8.89 -3.13 -24.56
CA GLY A 169 -8.24 -4.04 -23.63
C GLY A 169 -9.02 -5.31 -23.32
N ALA A 170 -9.82 -5.85 -24.28
CA ALA A 170 -10.34 -7.21 -24.14
C ALA A 170 -9.20 -8.21 -24.03
N GLY A 171 -9.28 -9.12 -23.05
CA GLY A 171 -8.22 -10.09 -22.77
C GLY A 171 -6.98 -9.51 -22.07
N ASP A 172 -6.97 -8.22 -21.68
CA ASP A 172 -5.89 -7.67 -20.87
C ASP A 172 -5.77 -8.46 -19.57
N THR A 173 -4.54 -8.77 -19.17
CA THR A 173 -4.25 -9.14 -17.78
C THR A 173 -4.43 -7.93 -16.87
N ALA A 174 -4.55 -8.15 -15.56
CA ALA A 174 -4.66 -7.02 -14.61
C ALA A 174 -3.45 -6.05 -14.75
N ALA A 175 -2.24 -6.59 -14.85
CA ALA A 175 -1.03 -5.77 -15.05
C ALA A 175 -1.06 -5.01 -16.37
N ALA A 176 -1.51 -5.63 -17.47
CA ALA A 176 -1.64 -4.98 -18.78
C ALA A 176 -2.70 -3.86 -18.74
N ARG A 177 -3.84 -4.10 -18.07
CA ARG A 177 -4.89 -3.10 -17.88
C ARG A 177 -4.39 -1.91 -17.04
N ILE A 178 -3.73 -2.15 -15.92
CA ILE A 178 -3.13 -1.11 -15.08
C ILE A 178 -2.09 -0.33 -15.89
N THR A 179 -1.24 -1.02 -16.65
CA THR A 179 -0.27 -0.36 -17.56
C THR A 179 -0.95 0.60 -18.53
N ARG A 180 -2.03 0.15 -19.18
CA ARG A 180 -2.81 0.98 -20.11
C ARG A 180 -3.39 2.23 -19.46
N ILE A 181 -3.89 2.12 -18.21
CA ILE A 181 -4.41 3.26 -17.45
C ILE A 181 -3.26 4.23 -17.11
N LEU A 182 -2.13 3.70 -16.63
CA LEU A 182 -0.97 4.49 -16.27
C LEU A 182 -0.33 5.20 -17.47
N ASP A 183 -0.32 4.56 -18.65
CA ASP A 183 0.15 5.19 -19.89
C ASP A 183 -0.73 6.38 -20.30
N ARG A 184 -2.05 6.30 -20.05
CA ARG A 184 -2.97 7.41 -20.35
C ARG A 184 -2.72 8.65 -19.49
N VAL A 185 -2.31 8.47 -18.23
CA VAL A 185 -1.99 9.58 -17.32
C VAL A 185 -0.53 10.01 -17.38
N GLY A 186 0.28 9.36 -18.24
CA GLY A 186 1.70 9.66 -18.38
C GLY A 186 2.55 9.18 -17.20
N TRP A 187 2.08 8.20 -16.41
CA TRP A 187 2.85 7.66 -15.29
C TRP A 187 4.09 6.92 -15.77
N PRO A 188 5.32 7.25 -15.31
CA PRO A 188 6.55 6.67 -15.83
C PRO A 188 6.64 5.16 -15.65
N ALA A 189 7.17 4.45 -16.64
CA ALA A 189 7.33 2.99 -16.57
C ALA A 189 8.31 2.57 -15.46
N ALA A 190 9.33 3.39 -15.15
CA ALA A 190 10.27 3.13 -14.07
C ALA A 190 9.64 3.19 -12.67
N GLN A 191 8.46 3.81 -12.55
CA GLN A 191 7.69 3.93 -11.31
C GLN A 191 6.57 2.90 -11.21
N ARG A 192 6.71 1.76 -11.88
CA ARG A 192 5.74 0.65 -11.85
C ARG A 192 6.44 -0.62 -11.43
N ASP A 193 5.80 -1.37 -10.54
CA ASP A 193 6.20 -2.71 -10.14
C ASP A 193 4.96 -3.61 -10.17
N LEU A 194 4.64 -4.10 -11.35
CA LEU A 194 3.42 -4.83 -11.65
C LEU A 194 3.73 -6.32 -11.85
N ASP A 195 3.10 -7.15 -11.03
CA ASP A 195 3.20 -8.61 -11.16
C ASP A 195 2.63 -9.05 -12.52
N PRO A 196 3.43 -9.67 -13.39
CA PRO A 196 2.97 -10.11 -14.71
C PRO A 196 2.03 -11.32 -14.65
N VAL A 197 2.07 -12.08 -13.55
CA VAL A 197 1.19 -13.23 -13.32
C VAL A 197 -0.20 -12.70 -12.99
N THR A 198 -1.22 -13.29 -13.60
CA THR A 198 -2.61 -12.93 -13.37
C THR A 198 -3.47 -14.14 -13.19
N ALA A 199 -4.51 -14.03 -12.37
CA ALA A 199 -5.53 -15.06 -12.24
C ALA A 199 -6.64 -14.89 -13.29
N ASN A 200 -6.97 -13.64 -13.64
CA ASN A 200 -8.10 -13.29 -14.48
C ASN A 200 -7.69 -12.40 -15.65
N THR A 201 -8.46 -12.47 -16.74
CA THR A 201 -8.42 -11.51 -17.85
C THR A 201 -9.61 -10.57 -17.77
N MET A 202 -9.46 -9.39 -18.40
CA MET A 202 -10.43 -8.30 -18.31
C MET A 202 -11.20 -8.11 -19.60
N GLN A 203 -12.51 -7.86 -19.50
CA GLN A 203 -13.33 -7.46 -20.64
C GLN A 203 -12.91 -6.05 -21.11
N ALA A 204 -13.25 -5.71 -22.37
CA ALA A 204 -13.05 -4.36 -22.87
C ALA A 204 -13.78 -3.31 -22.01
N SER A 205 -13.18 -2.16 -21.81
CA SER A 205 -13.74 -1.03 -21.05
C SER A 205 -13.43 0.29 -21.74
N THR A 206 -14.29 1.28 -21.56
CA THR A 206 -14.10 2.66 -22.02
C THR A 206 -13.24 3.49 -21.07
N LEU A 207 -12.82 2.92 -19.92
CA LEU A 207 -12.03 3.59 -18.89
C LEU A 207 -12.66 4.94 -18.50
N ALA A 208 -13.91 4.86 -18.01
CA ALA A 208 -14.78 6.02 -17.80
C ALA A 208 -14.66 6.66 -16.41
N ALA A 209 -13.79 6.14 -15.55
CA ALA A 209 -13.59 6.64 -14.19
C ALA A 209 -12.23 7.35 -14.06
N ALA A 210 -12.02 8.01 -12.91
CA ALA A 210 -10.69 8.49 -12.54
C ALA A 210 -9.68 7.33 -12.52
N ALA A 211 -8.42 7.62 -12.85
CA ALA A 211 -7.41 6.58 -13.05
C ALA A 211 -7.29 5.62 -11.86
N TRP A 212 -7.31 6.14 -10.63
CA TRP A 212 -7.26 5.30 -9.43
C TRP A 212 -8.47 4.38 -9.29
N ALA A 213 -9.67 4.86 -9.62
CA ALA A 213 -10.87 4.05 -9.55
C ALA A 213 -10.85 2.89 -10.57
N ASP A 214 -10.37 3.13 -11.79
CA ASP A 214 -10.20 2.11 -12.82
C ASP A 214 -9.09 1.10 -12.41
N ILE A 215 -8.01 1.55 -11.79
CA ILE A 215 -6.95 0.68 -11.24
C ILE A 215 -7.51 -0.20 -10.13
N LEU A 216 -8.26 0.37 -9.18
CA LEU A 216 -8.90 -0.39 -8.09
C LEU A 216 -9.90 -1.42 -8.63
N LEU A 217 -10.72 -1.05 -9.61
CA LEU A 217 -11.68 -1.94 -10.22
C LEU A 217 -10.98 -3.11 -10.91
N THR A 218 -9.85 -2.85 -11.56
CA THR A 218 -9.00 -3.88 -12.17
C THR A 218 -8.42 -4.82 -11.13
N ALA A 219 -7.85 -4.28 -10.04
CA ALA A 219 -7.30 -5.07 -8.95
C ALA A 219 -8.38 -5.92 -8.26
N ASP A 220 -9.57 -5.36 -8.02
CA ASP A 220 -10.70 -6.09 -7.44
C ASP A 220 -11.18 -7.25 -8.32
N SER A 221 -11.20 -7.04 -9.64
CA SER A 221 -11.61 -8.07 -10.61
C SER A 221 -10.63 -9.25 -10.67
N ASP A 222 -9.37 -9.04 -10.28
CA ASP A 222 -8.38 -10.11 -10.11
C ASP A 222 -8.24 -10.58 -8.65
N ALA A 223 -9.01 -9.98 -7.71
CA ALA A 223 -8.82 -10.11 -6.28
C ALA A 223 -7.36 -9.79 -5.85
N GLY A 224 -6.71 -8.92 -6.60
CA GLY A 224 -5.34 -8.48 -6.38
C GLY A 224 -5.22 -7.27 -5.45
N TYR A 225 -4.00 -6.81 -5.29
CA TYR A 225 -3.64 -5.75 -4.36
C TYR A 225 -2.84 -4.67 -5.05
N VAL A 226 -3.16 -3.41 -4.79
CA VAL A 226 -2.47 -2.26 -5.38
C VAL A 226 -2.17 -1.22 -4.31
N TRP A 227 -0.94 -0.67 -4.32
CA TRP A 227 -0.50 0.36 -3.38
C TRP A 227 0.68 1.15 -3.93
N MET A 228 1.05 2.24 -3.25
CA MET A 228 2.34 2.90 -3.43
C MET A 228 3.36 2.33 -2.47
N ASP A 229 4.55 1.95 -2.95
CA ASP A 229 5.65 1.54 -2.11
C ASP A 229 6.35 2.74 -1.46
N ARG A 230 7.33 2.47 -0.60
CA ARG A 230 8.10 3.50 0.11
C ARG A 230 8.93 4.40 -0.80
N THR A 231 9.21 3.96 -2.04
CA THR A 231 10.00 4.70 -3.04
C THR A 231 9.13 5.47 -4.03
N GLY A 232 7.80 5.42 -3.88
CA GLY A 232 6.84 6.09 -4.75
C GLY A 232 6.49 5.31 -6.02
N LYS A 233 6.78 4.01 -6.09
CA LYS A 233 6.34 3.15 -7.19
C LYS A 233 4.94 2.63 -6.96
N LEU A 234 4.13 2.58 -8.02
CA LEU A 234 2.88 1.84 -8.00
C LEU A 234 3.17 0.34 -8.07
N VAL A 235 2.76 -0.37 -7.05
CA VAL A 235 2.89 -1.82 -6.93
C VAL A 235 1.56 -2.47 -7.17
N TYR A 236 1.53 -3.50 -8.00
CA TYR A 236 0.40 -4.42 -8.14
C TYR A 236 0.87 -5.85 -7.89
N ARG A 237 0.12 -6.59 -7.06
CA ARG A 237 0.35 -8.01 -6.80
C ARG A 237 -0.95 -8.80 -6.93
N THR A 238 -0.86 -9.98 -7.49
CA THR A 238 -1.99 -10.90 -7.55
C THR A 238 -2.33 -11.46 -6.17
N ARG A 239 -3.53 -11.99 -6.00
CA ARG A 239 -3.96 -12.66 -4.76
C ARG A 239 -3.01 -13.78 -4.31
N GLY A 240 -2.33 -14.45 -5.25
CA GLY A 240 -1.37 -15.52 -4.96
C GLY A 240 -0.03 -15.02 -4.38
N ALA A 241 0.38 -13.83 -4.71
CA ALA A 241 1.66 -13.26 -4.24
C ALA A 241 1.70 -13.05 -2.72
N ILE A 242 0.55 -12.78 -2.09
CA ILE A 242 0.44 -12.57 -0.62
C ILE A 242 0.25 -13.90 0.14
N ALA A 243 0.23 -15.02 -0.55
CA ALA A 243 0.19 -16.34 0.09
C ALA A 243 1.57 -16.84 0.56
N ALA A 244 2.59 -15.98 0.62
CA ALA A 244 3.94 -16.32 1.04
C ALA A 244 4.02 -16.81 2.50
N LEU A 245 5.12 -17.49 2.84
CA LEU A 245 5.44 -17.77 4.24
C LEU A 245 5.81 -16.48 4.97
N PRO A 246 5.55 -16.40 6.29
CA PRO A 246 5.95 -15.23 7.07
C PRO A 246 7.45 -14.96 6.97
N SER A 247 7.82 -13.74 6.63
CA SER A 247 9.21 -13.29 6.54
C SER A 247 9.72 -12.67 7.85
N LEU A 248 8.79 -12.24 8.72
CA LEU A 248 9.08 -11.61 10.00
C LEU A 248 8.12 -12.16 11.07
N THR A 249 8.64 -12.34 12.29
CA THR A 249 7.83 -12.74 13.44
C THR A 249 7.84 -11.64 14.49
N PHE A 250 6.64 -11.25 14.94
CA PHE A 250 6.42 -10.44 16.14
C PHE A 250 6.01 -11.35 17.29
N SER A 251 6.64 -11.25 18.45
CA SER A 251 6.37 -12.16 19.55
C SER A 251 6.53 -11.49 20.91
N SER A 252 5.53 -11.66 21.77
CA SER A 252 5.64 -11.43 23.21
C SER A 252 5.80 -12.74 24.00
N SER A 253 5.81 -13.90 23.30
CA SER A 253 5.95 -15.21 23.92
C SER A 253 7.39 -15.51 24.31
N THR A 254 7.59 -16.16 25.45
CA THR A 254 8.91 -16.62 25.90
C THR A 254 9.38 -17.89 25.16
N THR A 255 8.48 -18.55 24.44
CA THR A 255 8.75 -19.80 23.72
C THR A 255 9.01 -19.57 22.23
N THR A 256 8.67 -18.41 21.70
CA THR A 256 8.82 -18.07 20.28
C THR A 256 9.69 -16.83 20.13
N THR A 257 10.81 -16.97 19.43
CA THR A 257 11.68 -15.82 19.11
C THR A 257 11.01 -14.92 18.06
N GLY A 258 11.01 -13.63 18.30
CA GLY A 258 10.43 -12.63 17.38
C GLY A 258 10.82 -11.22 17.81
N LYS A 259 10.36 -10.21 17.04
CA LYS A 259 10.49 -8.81 17.42
C LYS A 259 9.47 -8.49 18.48
N ASP A 260 9.89 -7.84 19.54
CA ASP A 260 9.01 -7.39 20.61
C ASP A 260 8.18 -6.18 20.18
N TYR A 261 7.02 -5.97 20.84
CA TYR A 261 6.11 -4.88 20.59
C TYR A 261 5.49 -4.39 21.92
N VAL A 262 5.07 -3.13 21.94
CA VAL A 262 4.54 -2.50 23.18
C VAL A 262 3.01 -2.51 23.23
N GLY A 263 2.35 -2.70 22.11
CA GLY A 263 0.90 -2.75 22.03
C GLY A 263 0.40 -3.69 20.95
N ILE A 264 -0.73 -4.32 21.19
CA ILE A 264 -1.43 -5.18 20.24
C ILE A 264 -2.95 -5.01 20.39
N THR A 265 -3.64 -4.98 19.27
CA THR A 265 -5.10 -5.02 19.23
C THR A 265 -5.57 -6.33 18.63
N ILE A 266 -6.27 -7.13 19.43
CA ILE A 266 -6.82 -8.41 19.01
C ILE A 266 -8.35 -8.31 19.05
N THR A 267 -8.99 -8.66 17.94
CA THR A 267 -10.43 -8.59 17.75
C THR A 267 -10.99 -9.94 17.32
N ARG A 268 -12.18 -10.27 17.81
CA ARG A 268 -12.96 -11.39 17.32
C ARG A 268 -14.40 -10.97 17.15
N ASP A 269 -14.77 -10.61 15.94
CA ASP A 269 -16.09 -10.14 15.59
C ASP A 269 -16.57 -10.73 14.26
N VAL A 270 -17.82 -10.47 13.92
CA VAL A 270 -18.43 -10.89 12.64
C VAL A 270 -18.36 -9.81 11.56
N GLY A 271 -17.73 -8.67 11.84
CA GLY A 271 -17.71 -7.50 10.93
C GLY A 271 -17.07 -7.78 9.57
N GLN A 272 -16.09 -8.70 9.55
CA GLN A 272 -15.41 -9.11 8.32
C GLN A 272 -15.71 -10.57 7.93
N VAL A 273 -16.85 -11.11 8.37
CA VAL A 273 -17.31 -12.43 7.94
C VAL A 273 -18.24 -12.27 6.75
N PHE A 274 -17.95 -13.00 5.66
CA PHE A 274 -18.77 -13.08 4.45
C PHE A 274 -18.96 -14.55 4.08
N ASN A 275 -20.09 -15.15 4.51
CA ASN A 275 -20.41 -16.55 4.27
C ASN A 275 -21.48 -16.74 3.18
N SER A 276 -21.84 -15.66 2.49
CA SER A 276 -22.72 -15.61 1.33
C SER A 276 -22.20 -14.53 0.39
N VAL A 277 -21.80 -14.90 -0.82
CA VAL A 277 -21.16 -14.00 -1.76
C VAL A 277 -21.93 -14.00 -3.08
N MET A 278 -22.31 -12.83 -3.56
CA MET A 278 -22.97 -12.64 -4.83
C MET A 278 -22.21 -11.63 -5.68
N LEU A 279 -21.54 -12.10 -6.71
CA LEU A 279 -20.75 -11.25 -7.61
C LEU A 279 -21.28 -11.33 -9.04
N ALA A 280 -21.15 -10.23 -9.78
CA ALA A 280 -21.37 -10.20 -11.21
C ALA A 280 -20.30 -9.36 -11.91
N ARG A 281 -19.97 -9.74 -13.13
CA ARG A 281 -19.29 -8.80 -14.02
C ARG A 281 -20.30 -7.84 -14.65
N ALA A 282 -19.81 -6.72 -15.14
CA ALA A 282 -20.65 -5.74 -15.80
C ALA A 282 -21.45 -6.41 -16.97
N ASN A 283 -22.75 -6.16 -17.00
CA ASN A 283 -23.69 -6.68 -18.01
C ASN A 283 -23.86 -8.21 -18.02
N SER A 284 -23.62 -8.92 -16.92
CA SER A 284 -23.82 -10.36 -16.81
C SER A 284 -24.70 -10.75 -15.62
N ARG A 285 -25.02 -12.04 -15.53
CA ARG A 285 -25.75 -12.62 -14.40
C ARG A 285 -24.86 -12.68 -13.17
N ALA A 286 -25.47 -12.52 -12.00
CA ALA A 286 -24.76 -12.72 -10.74
C ALA A 286 -24.46 -14.21 -10.53
N VAL A 287 -23.24 -14.47 -10.10
CA VAL A 287 -22.79 -15.74 -9.53
C VAL A 287 -23.02 -15.68 -8.03
N PHE A 288 -23.60 -16.73 -7.47
CA PHE A 288 -23.89 -16.86 -6.04
C PHE A 288 -23.19 -18.08 -5.48
N VAL A 289 -22.42 -17.87 -4.41
CA VAL A 289 -21.76 -18.93 -3.63
C VAL A 289 -21.98 -18.72 -2.15
N GLU A 290 -22.14 -19.79 -1.37
CA GLU A 290 -22.36 -19.72 0.07
C GLU A 290 -21.70 -20.86 0.82
N ASP A 291 -21.39 -20.64 2.10
CA ASP A 291 -20.92 -21.64 3.04
C ASP A 291 -21.96 -21.84 4.15
N GLN A 292 -22.83 -22.83 3.96
CA GLN A 292 -23.90 -23.16 4.90
C GLN A 292 -23.36 -23.66 6.26
N THR A 293 -22.17 -24.28 6.26
CA THR A 293 -21.52 -24.72 7.51
C THR A 293 -21.07 -23.52 8.33
N ALA A 294 -20.45 -22.54 7.70
CA ALA A 294 -20.09 -21.30 8.36
C ALA A 294 -21.32 -20.50 8.82
N GLN A 295 -22.40 -20.46 8.02
CA GLN A 295 -23.66 -19.85 8.39
C GLN A 295 -24.27 -20.50 9.65
N ALA A 296 -24.30 -21.84 9.70
CA ALA A 296 -24.80 -22.59 10.86
C ALA A 296 -23.92 -22.36 12.10
N THR A 297 -22.60 -22.35 11.94
CA THR A 297 -21.65 -22.14 13.05
C THR A 297 -21.76 -20.74 13.66
N ILE A 298 -21.97 -19.72 12.82
CA ILE A 298 -22.08 -18.31 13.24
C ILE A 298 -23.52 -17.98 13.65
N GLY A 299 -24.49 -18.74 13.17
CA GLY A 299 -25.92 -18.51 13.41
C GLY A 299 -26.50 -17.35 12.59
N GLN A 300 -25.76 -16.87 11.57
CA GLN A 300 -26.18 -15.73 10.74
C GLN A 300 -25.63 -15.81 9.32
N VAL A 301 -26.47 -15.44 8.34
CA VAL A 301 -26.03 -15.20 6.97
C VAL A 301 -25.41 -13.79 6.89
N ARG A 302 -24.17 -13.73 6.42
CA ARG A 302 -23.41 -12.50 6.22
C ARG A 302 -23.07 -12.36 4.74
N GLY A 303 -23.82 -11.49 4.06
CA GLY A 303 -23.72 -11.30 2.60
C GLY A 303 -22.67 -10.27 2.19
N PHE A 304 -22.00 -10.55 1.08
CA PHE A 304 -21.24 -9.57 0.32
C PHE A 304 -21.75 -9.60 -1.14
N SER A 305 -22.00 -8.44 -1.73
CA SER A 305 -22.45 -8.36 -3.11
C SER A 305 -21.78 -7.23 -3.89
N ARG A 306 -21.47 -7.51 -5.17
CA ARG A 306 -20.93 -6.54 -6.10
C ARG A 306 -21.25 -6.95 -7.56
N SER A 307 -21.51 -5.98 -8.45
CA SER A 307 -22.00 -6.25 -9.81
C SER A 307 -21.28 -5.48 -10.92
N ASP A 308 -20.13 -4.91 -10.63
CA ASP A 308 -19.36 -4.04 -11.54
C ASP A 308 -17.98 -4.59 -11.93
N LEU A 309 -17.70 -5.87 -11.61
CA LEU A 309 -16.42 -6.49 -11.95
C LEU A 309 -16.21 -6.51 -13.47
N ILE A 310 -14.97 -6.36 -13.90
CA ILE A 310 -14.59 -6.34 -15.32
C ILE A 310 -13.89 -7.64 -15.77
N CYS A 311 -14.12 -8.76 -15.07
CA CYS A 311 -13.65 -10.06 -15.51
C CYS A 311 -14.20 -10.38 -16.90
N GLU A 312 -13.44 -11.13 -17.71
CA GLU A 312 -13.85 -11.49 -19.06
C GLU A 312 -14.96 -12.56 -19.08
N THR A 313 -14.93 -13.49 -18.12
CA THR A 313 -15.88 -14.62 -18.05
C THR A 313 -16.57 -14.71 -16.68
N ASP A 314 -17.73 -15.38 -16.66
CA ASP A 314 -18.47 -15.64 -15.41
C ASP A 314 -17.74 -16.69 -14.53
N ASP A 315 -16.95 -17.58 -15.13
CA ASP A 315 -16.11 -18.53 -14.40
C ASP A 315 -15.06 -17.82 -13.55
N GLN A 316 -14.42 -16.76 -14.10
CA GLN A 316 -13.48 -15.92 -13.36
C GLN A 316 -14.15 -15.18 -12.17
N VAL A 317 -15.40 -14.73 -12.38
CA VAL A 317 -16.20 -14.16 -11.28
C VAL A 317 -16.47 -15.19 -10.20
N SER A 318 -16.78 -16.44 -10.58
CA SER A 318 -16.98 -17.55 -9.67
C SER A 318 -15.72 -17.86 -8.85
N ASP A 319 -14.55 -17.78 -9.48
CA ASP A 319 -13.26 -17.97 -8.81
C ASP A 319 -13.01 -16.88 -7.76
N VAL A 320 -13.30 -15.60 -8.09
CA VAL A 320 -13.20 -14.49 -7.13
C VAL A 320 -14.18 -14.68 -5.98
N ALA A 321 -15.44 -15.06 -6.27
CA ALA A 321 -16.45 -15.29 -5.23
C ALA A 321 -16.06 -16.44 -4.30
N SER A 322 -15.54 -17.52 -4.84
CA SER A 322 -15.05 -18.69 -4.10
C SER A 322 -13.84 -18.35 -3.24
N TRP A 323 -12.93 -17.51 -3.75
CA TRP A 323 -11.81 -17.00 -2.98
C TRP A 323 -12.27 -16.15 -1.79
N ILE A 324 -13.20 -15.21 -1.99
CA ILE A 324 -13.77 -14.40 -0.91
C ILE A 324 -14.36 -15.31 0.17
N LEU A 325 -15.17 -16.29 -0.24
CA LEU A 325 -15.79 -17.22 0.67
C LEU A 325 -14.74 -18.02 1.47
N GLY A 326 -13.72 -18.56 0.80
CA GLY A 326 -12.65 -19.31 1.44
C GLY A 326 -11.90 -18.51 2.49
N VAL A 327 -11.60 -17.23 2.18
CA VAL A 327 -10.84 -16.37 3.08
C VAL A 327 -11.68 -15.80 4.23
N PHE A 328 -12.96 -15.46 3.98
CA PHE A 328 -13.76 -14.63 4.89
C PHE A 328 -14.99 -15.33 5.49
N ALA A 329 -15.31 -16.58 5.12
CA ALA A 329 -16.53 -17.24 5.63
C ALA A 329 -16.46 -17.57 7.13
N GLY A 330 -15.27 -17.83 7.67
CA GLY A 330 -15.07 -18.27 9.05
C GLY A 330 -14.87 -17.11 10.04
N LEU A 331 -15.26 -17.39 11.30
CA LEU A 331 -14.94 -16.50 12.42
C LEU A 331 -13.50 -16.78 12.88
N VAL A 332 -12.60 -15.85 12.64
CA VAL A 332 -11.18 -15.93 13.03
C VAL A 332 -10.83 -14.90 14.10
N THR A 333 -9.87 -15.23 14.95
CA THR A 333 -9.24 -14.25 15.82
C THR A 333 -8.29 -13.39 14.98
N ARG A 334 -8.46 -12.08 15.01
CA ARG A 334 -7.68 -11.16 14.20
C ARG A 334 -6.75 -10.34 15.07
N VAL A 335 -5.55 -10.16 14.59
CA VAL A 335 -4.65 -9.09 15.04
C VAL A 335 -4.81 -7.95 14.06
N GLU A 336 -5.34 -6.82 14.54
CA GLU A 336 -5.60 -5.66 13.68
C GLU A 336 -4.43 -4.70 13.66
N GLU A 337 -3.70 -4.60 14.77
CA GLU A 337 -2.68 -3.60 14.94
C GLU A 337 -1.60 -4.07 15.92
N ILE A 338 -0.36 -3.72 15.61
CA ILE A 338 0.79 -3.83 16.50
C ILE A 338 1.46 -2.47 16.58
N VAL A 339 1.85 -2.07 17.80
CA VAL A 339 2.60 -0.84 18.06
C VAL A 339 4.00 -1.21 18.50
N LEU A 340 4.99 -0.68 17.78
CA LEU A 340 6.40 -0.84 18.05
C LEU A 340 6.96 0.51 18.50
N GLN A 341 7.71 0.50 19.58
CA GLN A 341 8.45 1.66 20.07
C GLN A 341 9.88 1.22 20.36
N PRO A 342 10.87 2.09 20.16
CA PRO A 342 12.21 1.77 20.59
C PRO A 342 12.21 1.57 22.10
N PRO A 343 12.99 0.62 22.61
CA PRO A 343 13.19 0.49 24.04
C PRO A 343 13.79 1.81 24.59
N ALA A 344 13.37 2.20 25.78
CA ALA A 344 13.87 3.41 26.44
C ALA A 344 15.39 3.38 26.70
N ASP A 345 15.98 2.20 26.68
CA ASP A 345 17.40 1.98 26.88
C ASP A 345 18.11 1.89 25.51
N THR A 346 18.92 2.89 25.20
CA THR A 346 19.57 3.08 23.90
C THR A 346 20.57 2.00 23.52
N ASP A 347 20.93 1.10 24.43
CA ASP A 347 21.89 0.02 24.17
C ASP A 347 21.28 -1.20 23.47
N LEU A 348 19.94 -1.31 23.43
CA LEU A 348 19.22 -2.46 22.87
C LEU A 348 18.83 -2.31 21.40
N LEU A 349 19.10 -1.17 20.78
CA LEU A 349 18.92 -1.00 19.35
C LEU A 349 20.09 -1.65 18.61
N ALA A 350 20.14 -3.00 18.63
CA ALA A 350 20.96 -3.71 17.69
C ALA A 350 20.54 -3.27 16.29
N SER A 351 21.43 -2.61 15.58
CA SER A 351 21.16 -1.96 14.28
C SER A 351 20.43 -2.89 13.27
N ALA A 352 20.63 -4.21 13.38
CA ALA A 352 19.98 -5.21 12.53
C ALA A 352 18.46 -5.28 12.71
N ASP A 353 17.94 -5.13 13.93
CA ASP A 353 16.51 -5.28 14.21
C ASP A 353 15.69 -4.11 13.62
N TRP A 354 16.25 -2.91 13.65
CA TRP A 354 15.59 -1.74 13.09
C TRP A 354 15.60 -1.72 11.57
N TRP A 355 16.64 -2.24 10.93
CA TRP A 355 16.66 -2.35 9.48
C TRP A 355 15.54 -3.20 8.93
N GLU A 356 15.20 -4.30 9.59
CA GLU A 356 14.06 -5.13 9.19
C GLU A 356 12.74 -4.38 9.31
N LEU A 357 12.56 -3.58 10.40
CA LEU A 357 11.35 -2.78 10.60
C LEU A 357 11.28 -1.60 9.64
N LEU A 358 12.39 -0.89 9.39
CA LEU A 358 12.45 0.22 8.44
C LEU A 358 12.18 -0.26 6.99
N ARG A 359 12.54 -1.50 6.69
CA ARG A 359 12.30 -2.13 5.37
C ARG A 359 10.96 -2.83 5.26
N LEU A 360 10.18 -2.86 6.34
CA LEU A 360 8.86 -3.47 6.31
C LEU A 360 8.00 -2.79 5.25
N GLU A 361 7.37 -3.60 4.38
CA GLU A 361 6.59 -3.11 3.26
C GLU A 361 5.14 -3.63 3.33
N LEU A 362 4.24 -2.90 2.70
CA LEU A 362 2.85 -3.33 2.51
C LEU A 362 2.82 -4.65 1.75
N GLY A 363 1.89 -5.52 2.08
CA GLY A 363 1.81 -6.85 1.49
C GLY A 363 2.76 -7.89 2.12
N THR A 364 3.68 -7.49 3.00
CA THR A 364 4.56 -8.42 3.71
C THR A 364 3.75 -9.34 4.62
N VAL A 365 4.00 -10.64 4.54
CA VAL A 365 3.40 -11.63 5.43
C VAL A 365 4.23 -11.74 6.70
N VAL A 366 3.55 -11.61 7.84
CA VAL A 366 4.16 -11.66 9.17
C VAL A 366 3.45 -12.69 10.05
N ARG A 367 4.18 -13.27 10.99
CA ARG A 367 3.61 -14.10 12.06
C ARG A 367 3.54 -13.28 13.33
N VAL A 368 2.44 -13.35 14.03
CA VAL A 368 2.25 -12.69 15.33
C VAL A 368 1.94 -13.74 16.38
N VAL A 369 2.78 -13.80 17.42
CA VAL A 369 2.61 -14.68 18.56
C VAL A 369 2.45 -13.84 19.82
N HIS A 370 1.28 -13.91 20.44
CA HIS A 370 0.97 -13.17 21.65
C HIS A 370 0.70 -14.09 22.82
N ALA A 371 1.51 -13.98 23.87
CA ALA A 371 1.32 -14.71 25.12
C ALA A 371 0.12 -14.13 25.88
N THR A 372 -0.87 -14.99 26.15
CA THR A 372 -2.05 -14.62 26.94
C THR A 372 -1.81 -14.90 28.43
N PRO A 373 -2.53 -14.20 29.35
CA PRO A 373 -2.36 -14.40 30.79
C PRO A 373 -2.67 -15.82 31.31
N ASP A 374 -3.42 -16.60 30.54
CA ASP A 374 -3.77 -17.99 30.85
C ASP A 374 -2.72 -19.00 30.32
N GLY A 375 -1.60 -18.54 29.79
CA GLY A 375 -0.49 -19.35 29.34
C GLY A 375 -0.67 -19.98 27.95
N ARG A 376 -1.71 -19.57 27.20
CA ARG A 376 -1.84 -19.91 25.78
C ARG A 376 -1.20 -18.84 24.93
N ASP A 377 -0.81 -19.21 23.73
CA ASP A 377 -0.38 -18.25 22.71
C ASP A 377 -1.49 -18.04 21.67
N VAL A 378 -1.74 -16.78 21.32
CA VAL A 378 -2.45 -16.42 20.08
C VAL A 378 -1.42 -16.38 18.97
N ASP A 379 -1.47 -17.33 18.05
CA ASP A 379 -0.53 -17.48 16.95
C ASP A 379 -1.28 -17.32 15.63
N VAL A 380 -0.99 -16.24 14.93
CA VAL A 380 -1.67 -15.90 13.67
C VAL A 380 -0.68 -15.46 12.61
N THR A 381 -0.99 -15.78 11.36
CA THR A 381 -0.34 -15.21 10.19
C THR A 381 -1.17 -14.03 9.69
N ALA A 382 -0.52 -12.93 9.41
CA ALA A 382 -1.18 -11.70 8.96
C ALA A 382 -0.38 -11.02 7.85
N VAL A 383 -1.04 -10.16 7.11
CA VAL A 383 -0.43 -9.35 6.05
C VAL A 383 -0.42 -7.90 6.50
N VAL A 384 0.71 -7.24 6.29
CA VAL A 384 0.88 -5.81 6.56
C VAL A 384 0.04 -5.01 5.56
N ARG A 385 -0.88 -4.19 6.08
CA ARG A 385 -1.80 -3.36 5.29
C ARG A 385 -1.55 -1.89 5.40
N GLY A 386 -1.01 -1.45 6.51
CA GLY A 386 -0.72 -0.06 6.77
C GLY A 386 0.48 0.09 7.69
N LEU A 387 1.22 1.13 7.45
CA LEU A 387 2.38 1.55 8.22
C LEU A 387 2.22 3.03 8.55
N GLU A 388 2.25 3.34 9.83
CA GLU A 388 2.20 4.71 10.33
C GLU A 388 3.39 4.95 11.24
N TRP A 389 4.20 5.93 10.87
CA TRP A 389 5.38 6.34 11.60
C TRP A 389 5.14 7.66 12.31
N GLN A 390 5.63 7.73 13.53
CA GLN A 390 5.72 8.95 14.30
C GLN A 390 7.18 9.14 14.67
N ALA A 391 7.79 10.20 14.18
CA ALA A 391 9.18 10.48 14.42
C ALA A 391 9.31 11.85 15.12
N GLY A 392 10.04 11.87 16.23
CA GLY A 392 10.42 13.07 16.96
C GLY A 392 11.91 13.05 17.25
N VAL A 393 12.43 14.14 17.78
CA VAL A 393 13.88 14.30 18.04
C VAL A 393 14.46 13.21 18.95
N ARG A 394 13.65 12.64 19.84
CA ARG A 394 14.07 11.65 20.84
C ARG A 394 13.19 10.41 20.92
N SER A 395 12.15 10.33 20.13
CA SER A 395 11.21 9.21 20.17
C SER A 395 10.70 8.93 18.76
N PHE A 396 10.55 7.67 18.44
CA PHE A 396 9.83 7.27 17.25
C PHE A 396 8.99 6.02 17.55
N GLY A 397 7.95 5.85 16.78
CA GLY A 397 7.06 4.70 16.88
C GLY A 397 6.64 4.25 15.50
N LEU A 398 6.39 2.97 15.38
CA LEU A 398 5.79 2.36 14.20
C LEU A 398 4.51 1.64 14.61
N LYS A 399 3.42 2.01 13.99
CA LYS A 399 2.16 1.32 14.07
C LYS A 399 1.95 0.52 12.79
N VAL A 400 1.77 -0.78 12.94
CA VAL A 400 1.58 -1.73 11.84
C VAL A 400 0.13 -2.19 11.86
N SER A 401 -0.62 -1.81 10.83
CA SER A 401 -1.98 -2.33 10.61
C SER A 401 -1.92 -3.65 9.86
N LEU A 402 -2.65 -4.64 10.34
CA LEU A 402 -2.57 -6.01 9.89
C LEU A 402 -3.92 -6.54 9.41
N GLN A 403 -3.88 -7.50 8.50
CA GLN A 403 -5.01 -8.35 8.17
C GLN A 403 -4.63 -9.80 8.42
N THR A 404 -5.26 -10.40 9.42
CA THR A 404 -5.06 -11.82 9.72
C THR A 404 -5.55 -12.68 8.56
N GLN A 405 -4.73 -13.64 8.15
CA GLN A 405 -5.12 -14.66 7.18
C GLN A 405 -5.97 -15.73 7.87
N ASN A 406 -6.93 -16.29 7.14
CA ASN A 406 -7.70 -17.43 7.64
C ASN A 406 -6.80 -18.68 7.67
N PRO A 407 -6.51 -19.27 8.86
CA PRO A 407 -5.62 -20.42 8.95
C PRO A 407 -6.21 -21.68 8.28
N ASN A 408 -7.53 -21.71 8.07
CA ASN A 408 -8.22 -22.83 7.42
C ASN A 408 -8.25 -22.69 5.88
N TYR A 409 -7.79 -21.55 5.34
CA TYR A 409 -7.71 -21.33 3.92
C TYR A 409 -6.25 -21.45 3.46
N THR A 410 -5.93 -22.58 2.84
CA THR A 410 -4.61 -22.80 2.24
C THR A 410 -4.77 -22.80 0.72
N MET A 411 -4.16 -21.82 0.06
CA MET A 411 -4.11 -21.82 -1.39
C MET A 411 -3.15 -22.91 -1.85
N PHE A 412 -3.63 -23.79 -2.74
CA PHE A 412 -2.75 -24.74 -3.42
C PHE A 412 -1.87 -23.98 -4.42
N ILE A 413 -0.57 -24.13 -4.29
CA ILE A 413 0.41 -23.51 -5.20
C ILE A 413 1.21 -24.65 -5.84
N LEU A 414 1.09 -24.78 -7.17
CA LEU A 414 1.84 -25.77 -7.93
C LEU A 414 3.35 -25.53 -7.72
N ASP A 415 4.11 -26.61 -7.52
CA ASP A 415 5.55 -26.61 -7.26
C ASP A 415 6.01 -26.01 -5.90
N ASP A 416 5.09 -25.65 -5.01
CA ASP A 416 5.43 -25.32 -3.62
C ASP A 416 5.55 -26.60 -2.79
N ALA A 417 6.68 -26.79 -2.11
CA ALA A 417 6.97 -28.01 -1.36
C ALA A 417 6.01 -28.27 -0.18
N VAL A 418 5.30 -27.26 0.29
CA VAL A 418 4.35 -27.34 1.41
C VAL A 418 2.92 -27.25 0.94
N ARG A 419 2.62 -26.34 -0.01
CA ARG A 419 1.28 -26.00 -0.49
C ARG A 419 0.97 -26.61 -1.87
N GLY A 420 1.94 -27.23 -2.52
CA GLY A 420 1.80 -27.91 -3.80
C GLY A 420 1.63 -29.45 -3.68
N VAL A 421 1.51 -29.98 -2.48
CA VAL A 421 1.36 -31.43 -2.26
C VAL A 421 -0.11 -31.79 -2.28
N LEU A 422 -0.53 -32.55 -3.31
CA LEU A 422 -1.91 -33.01 -3.50
C LEU A 422 -2.25 -34.30 -2.74
N ALA A 423 -1.26 -35.06 -2.29
CA ALA A 423 -1.47 -36.32 -1.55
C ALA A 423 -0.45 -36.47 -0.43
N GLY A 424 -0.93 -36.94 0.71
CA GLY A 424 -0.05 -37.48 1.74
C GLY A 424 0.71 -38.70 1.21
N THR A 425 1.80 -39.03 1.85
CA THR A 425 2.68 -40.18 1.50
C THR A 425 1.99 -41.55 1.53
N ASP A 426 0.73 -41.59 1.96
CA ASP A 426 -0.12 -42.79 2.06
C ASP A 426 -1.14 -42.93 0.92
N GLY A 427 -1.21 -41.96 0.00
CA GLY A 427 -2.10 -42.01 -1.16
C GLY A 427 -3.60 -41.95 -0.84
N VAL A 428 -4.01 -41.65 0.38
CA VAL A 428 -5.41 -41.74 0.87
C VAL A 428 -5.92 -40.46 1.52
N THR A 429 -5.21 -39.36 1.46
CA THR A 429 -5.69 -38.13 2.10
C THR A 429 -6.78 -37.47 1.27
N THR A 430 -8.03 -37.77 1.59
CA THR A 430 -9.18 -37.01 1.13
C THR A 430 -9.18 -35.66 1.85
N TYR A 431 -9.07 -34.58 1.10
CA TYR A 431 -9.27 -33.22 1.61
C TYR A 431 -10.75 -33.03 1.95
N ALA A 432 -11.16 -33.43 3.15
CA ALA A 432 -12.47 -33.13 3.67
C ALA A 432 -12.44 -31.71 4.22
N GLY A 433 -12.98 -30.74 3.48
CA GLY A 433 -13.29 -29.39 3.98
C GLY A 433 -12.41 -28.23 3.52
N THR A 434 -11.50 -28.44 2.56
CA THR A 434 -10.72 -27.33 1.98
C THR A 434 -11.22 -27.06 0.56
N ALA A 435 -11.67 -25.82 0.30
CA ALA A 435 -12.02 -25.41 -1.05
C ALA A 435 -10.75 -25.42 -1.91
N LEU A 436 -10.68 -26.34 -2.85
CA LEU A 436 -9.58 -26.46 -3.81
C LEU A 436 -9.80 -25.40 -4.89
N ALA A 437 -9.19 -24.25 -4.77
CA ALA A 437 -9.10 -23.30 -5.88
C ALA A 437 -7.99 -23.79 -6.83
N VAL A 438 -8.34 -24.63 -7.76
CA VAL A 438 -7.43 -25.07 -8.83
C VAL A 438 -7.36 -23.95 -9.86
N ALA A 439 -6.26 -23.18 -9.86
CA ALA A 439 -5.88 -22.39 -11.01
C ALA A 439 -5.39 -23.37 -12.11
N ALA A 440 -6.29 -23.90 -12.90
CA ALA A 440 -5.93 -24.71 -14.05
C ALA A 440 -5.39 -23.77 -15.14
N SER A 441 -4.06 -23.74 -15.31
CA SER A 441 -3.46 -23.33 -16.57
C SER A 441 -3.86 -24.38 -17.62
N ARG A 442 -4.83 -24.08 -18.46
CA ARG A 442 -5.02 -24.84 -19.71
C ARG A 442 -4.08 -24.25 -20.75
N SER A 443 -3.17 -25.09 -21.21
CA SER A 443 -2.36 -24.93 -22.42
C SER A 443 -3.21 -24.64 -23.67
#